data_151eb1bc0452f3a60cf8e3a86ccbee52
#
_entry.id   151eb1bc0452f3a60cf8e3a86ccbee52
#
_cell.length_a   1.000
_cell.length_b   1.000
_cell.length_c   1.000
_cell.angle_alpha   90.00
_cell.angle_beta   90.00
_cell.angle_gamma   90.00
#
_symmetry.space_group_name_H-M   'P 1'
#
loop_
_entity.id
_entity.type
_entity.pdbx_description
1 polymer ?
#
loop_
_entity_poly.entity_id
_entity_poly.type
_entity_poly.pdbx_seq_one_letter_code
_entity_poly.pdbx_strand_id
1 'polypeptide(L)'
;MADVTLPVGLLEARRTPVFDFESLPTPLATSHRTTVWATLHVQEGDVDYSDLEGDEPRHERLEAGDSIVIPPDVLHRVDPSTDARFHLQFHREPDAPMVPDLHPEPPPSPRAAGAWEHRGRDLDDADEIFEMVTRQYAVVVQDDLLEPYFSAGGDFVDWQALIGSVADFWNHALLYAPDYPVDPIERHREVHEHRALTPEALDRWLEIFHETIDTGWSGPTAERAKKRGTGVAWAMAQRLLGKGAWRPSDG
;
A
#
# COMPACT_ATOMS: atom_id res chain seq x y z
N MET A 1 -3.66 -32.23 -6.95
CA MET A 1 -3.51 -30.78 -7.16
C MET A 1 -2.07 -30.52 -7.59
N ALA A 2 -1.83 -29.69 -8.59
CA ALA A 2 -0.45 -29.31 -8.92
C ALA A 2 0.05 -28.37 -7.81
N ASP A 3 1.12 -28.77 -7.18
CA ASP A 3 1.79 -27.94 -6.17
C ASP A 3 2.35 -26.70 -6.89
N VAL A 4 1.88 -25.52 -6.56
CA VAL A 4 2.34 -24.26 -7.17
C VAL A 4 3.74 -23.99 -6.64
N THR A 5 4.71 -24.05 -7.52
CA THR A 5 6.12 -23.83 -7.18
C THR A 5 6.63 -22.54 -7.79
N LEU A 6 7.50 -21.85 -7.06
CA LEU A 6 8.16 -20.65 -7.55
C LEU A 6 9.02 -21.01 -8.80
N PRO A 7 8.88 -20.28 -9.93
CA PRO A 7 9.72 -20.50 -11.09
C PRO A 7 11.22 -20.37 -10.77
N VAL A 8 12.00 -21.26 -11.39
CA VAL A 8 13.46 -21.25 -11.19
C VAL A 8 14.06 -20.00 -11.81
N GLY A 9 14.93 -19.31 -11.08
CA GLY A 9 15.66 -18.14 -11.56
C GLY A 9 15.07 -16.81 -11.09
N LEU A 10 13.91 -16.80 -10.47
CA LEU A 10 13.39 -15.56 -9.85
C LEU A 10 14.28 -15.17 -8.65
N LEU A 11 14.49 -13.86 -8.51
CA LEU A 11 15.22 -13.27 -7.39
C LEU A 11 14.23 -12.61 -6.42
N GLU A 12 14.56 -12.61 -5.13
CA GLU A 12 13.82 -11.80 -4.17
C GLU A 12 13.94 -10.32 -4.58
N ALA A 13 12.79 -9.67 -4.77
CA ALA A 13 12.71 -8.26 -5.11
C ALA A 13 12.53 -7.40 -3.87
N ARG A 14 11.65 -7.84 -2.98
CA ARG A 14 11.36 -7.16 -1.71
C ARG A 14 10.69 -8.11 -0.72
N ARG A 15 10.65 -7.69 0.54
CA ARG A 15 9.95 -8.37 1.62
C ARG A 15 9.09 -7.37 2.38
N THR A 16 7.87 -7.75 2.78
CA THR A 16 7.05 -6.91 3.64
C THR A 16 7.54 -6.89 5.08
N PRO A 17 7.13 -5.93 5.89
CA PRO A 17 7.16 -6.08 7.34
C PRO A 17 6.44 -7.37 7.75
N VAL A 18 6.67 -7.78 8.99
CA VAL A 18 5.87 -8.84 9.58
C VAL A 18 4.51 -8.25 9.94
N PHE A 19 3.47 -8.76 9.30
CA PHE A 19 2.09 -8.42 9.63
C PHE A 19 1.58 -9.31 10.76
N ASP A 20 0.68 -8.78 11.54
CA ASP A 20 -0.23 -9.50 12.42
C ASP A 20 -1.67 -9.15 12.07
N PHE A 21 -2.62 -9.76 12.77
CA PHE A 21 -4.05 -9.55 12.52
C PHE A 21 -4.48 -8.06 12.53
N GLU A 22 -3.83 -7.23 13.34
CA GLU A 22 -4.20 -5.82 13.46
C GLU A 22 -3.38 -4.89 12.54
N SER A 23 -2.18 -5.29 12.15
CA SER A 23 -1.32 -4.51 11.26
C SER A 23 -1.48 -4.85 9.79
N LEU A 24 -2.23 -5.93 9.47
CA LEU A 24 -2.55 -6.27 8.09
C LEU A 24 -3.48 -5.20 7.51
N PRO A 25 -3.04 -4.48 6.46
CA PRO A 25 -3.90 -3.50 5.80
C PRO A 25 -5.17 -4.16 5.26
N THR A 26 -6.34 -3.52 5.44
CA THR A 26 -7.62 -4.08 4.99
C THR A 26 -7.65 -4.45 3.50
N PRO A 27 -7.02 -3.68 2.58
CA PRO A 27 -6.93 -4.10 1.18
C PRO A 27 -6.23 -5.44 0.98
N LEU A 28 -5.26 -5.78 1.82
CA LEU A 28 -4.59 -7.09 1.79
C LEU A 28 -5.36 -8.18 2.53
N ALA A 29 -6.23 -7.81 3.47
CA ALA A 29 -7.15 -8.71 4.16
C ALA A 29 -8.41 -9.03 3.32
N THR A 30 -8.67 -8.28 2.25
CA THR A 30 -9.74 -8.54 1.29
C THR A 30 -9.20 -9.33 0.09
N SER A 31 -10.10 -9.73 -0.81
CA SER A 31 -9.68 -10.43 -2.03
C SER A 31 -8.93 -9.49 -2.96
N HIS A 32 -7.71 -9.85 -3.33
CA HIS A 32 -6.85 -9.07 -4.21
C HIS A 32 -6.01 -9.96 -5.12
N ARG A 33 -5.26 -9.35 -6.05
CA ARG A 33 -4.31 -10.02 -6.95
C ARG A 33 -2.93 -9.42 -6.76
N THR A 34 -1.89 -10.18 -6.99
CA THR A 34 -0.53 -9.68 -7.16
C THR A 34 -0.14 -9.71 -8.63
N THR A 35 0.66 -8.75 -9.08
CA THR A 35 1.18 -8.72 -10.47
C THR A 35 2.50 -9.48 -10.61
N VAL A 36 3.07 -9.91 -9.50
CA VAL A 36 4.34 -10.64 -9.42
C VAL A 36 4.21 -11.87 -8.55
N TRP A 37 5.14 -12.81 -8.70
CA TRP A 37 5.24 -13.96 -7.81
C TRP A 37 5.49 -13.52 -6.38
N ALA A 38 4.77 -14.10 -5.43
CA ALA A 38 4.98 -13.88 -4.02
C ALA A 38 5.08 -15.21 -3.25
N THR A 39 5.70 -15.17 -2.08
CA THR A 39 5.67 -16.25 -1.10
C THR A 39 5.24 -15.68 0.23
N LEU A 40 4.17 -16.21 0.81
CA LEU A 40 3.75 -15.90 2.17
C LEU A 40 4.44 -16.86 3.13
N HIS A 41 5.00 -16.34 4.20
CA HIS A 41 5.68 -17.11 5.24
C HIS A 41 5.03 -16.85 6.60
N VAL A 42 4.53 -17.89 7.25
CA VAL A 42 3.94 -17.79 8.59
C VAL A 42 5.04 -18.01 9.64
N GLN A 43 5.13 -17.08 10.59
CA GLN A 43 6.11 -17.15 11.68
C GLN A 43 5.49 -17.64 12.98
N GLU A 44 4.25 -17.21 13.27
CA GLU A 44 3.50 -17.57 14.47
C GLU A 44 2.01 -17.66 14.12
N GLY A 45 1.23 -18.42 14.87
CA GLY A 45 -0.19 -18.62 14.67
C GLY A 45 -0.52 -19.32 13.36
N ASP A 46 -1.71 -19.05 12.82
CA ASP A 46 -2.23 -19.67 11.61
C ASP A 46 -2.69 -18.61 10.61
N VAL A 47 -2.62 -18.94 9.33
CA VAL A 47 -3.14 -18.14 8.22
C VAL A 47 -3.93 -19.04 7.29
N ASP A 48 -5.22 -18.72 7.09
CA ASP A 48 -6.05 -19.37 6.07
C ASP A 48 -5.85 -18.62 4.73
N TYR A 49 -5.34 -19.33 3.73
CA TYR A 49 -5.14 -18.83 2.37
C TYR A 49 -6.20 -19.43 1.43
N SER A 50 -6.76 -18.61 0.56
CA SER A 50 -7.77 -19.04 -0.40
C SER A 50 -7.53 -18.42 -1.78
N ASP A 51 -7.35 -19.26 -2.82
CA ASP A 51 -7.57 -18.83 -4.20
C ASP A 51 -9.07 -18.77 -4.45
N LEU A 52 -9.53 -17.69 -5.07
CA LEU A 52 -10.97 -17.46 -5.30
C LEU A 52 -11.37 -17.66 -6.77
N GLU A 53 -10.45 -18.12 -7.61
CA GLU A 53 -10.66 -18.34 -9.04
C GLU A 53 -10.24 -19.75 -9.45
N GLY A 54 -10.82 -20.19 -10.57
CA GLY A 54 -10.58 -21.51 -11.13
C GLY A 54 -11.70 -22.50 -10.80
N ASP A 55 -11.66 -23.64 -11.51
CA ASP A 55 -12.66 -24.69 -11.36
C ASP A 55 -12.54 -25.46 -10.02
N GLU A 56 -11.38 -25.38 -9.39
CA GLU A 56 -11.08 -25.95 -8.07
C GLU A 56 -10.33 -24.92 -7.22
N PRO A 57 -11.04 -24.07 -6.45
CA PRO A 57 -10.41 -23.10 -5.54
C PRO A 57 -9.47 -23.80 -4.55
N ARG A 58 -8.27 -23.26 -4.39
CA ARG A 58 -7.29 -23.75 -3.43
C ARG A 58 -7.57 -23.10 -2.07
N HIS A 59 -7.68 -23.94 -1.03
CA HIS A 59 -7.80 -23.48 0.35
C HIS A 59 -6.75 -24.20 1.18
N GLU A 60 -5.90 -23.46 1.81
CA GLU A 60 -4.83 -24.01 2.65
C GLU A 60 -4.76 -23.26 3.97
N ARG A 61 -4.68 -24.04 5.05
CA ARG A 61 -4.35 -23.51 6.37
C ARG A 61 -2.86 -23.68 6.59
N LEU A 62 -2.19 -22.59 6.82
CA LEU A 62 -0.76 -22.51 7.05
C LEU A 62 -0.51 -22.30 8.53
N GLU A 63 0.33 -23.14 9.12
CA GLU A 63 0.77 -23.04 10.51
C GLU A 63 2.16 -22.38 10.59
N ALA A 64 2.60 -22.06 11.80
CA ALA A 64 3.92 -21.49 12.02
C ALA A 64 5.05 -22.35 11.42
N GLY A 65 5.84 -21.75 10.53
CA GLY A 65 6.91 -22.41 9.75
C GLY A 65 6.50 -22.77 8.34
N ASP A 66 5.21 -22.74 8.01
CA ASP A 66 4.72 -23.01 6.65
C ASP A 66 4.91 -21.80 5.72
N SER A 67 4.88 -22.09 4.43
CA SER A 67 4.89 -21.08 3.39
C SER A 67 4.07 -21.52 2.19
N ILE A 68 3.50 -20.55 1.48
CA ILE A 68 2.75 -20.79 0.25
C ILE A 68 3.21 -19.85 -0.87
N VAL A 69 3.31 -20.39 -2.08
CA VAL A 69 3.62 -19.61 -3.29
C VAL A 69 2.34 -19.07 -3.88
N ILE A 70 2.31 -17.77 -4.14
CA ILE A 70 1.20 -17.03 -4.72
C ILE A 70 1.62 -16.61 -6.14
N PRO A 71 0.99 -17.17 -7.19
CA PRO A 71 1.27 -16.76 -8.57
C PRO A 71 0.69 -15.38 -8.87
N PRO A 72 1.24 -14.67 -9.89
CA PRO A 72 0.65 -13.42 -10.35
C PRO A 72 -0.75 -13.64 -10.91
N ASP A 73 -1.57 -12.59 -10.85
CA ASP A 73 -2.90 -12.47 -11.44
C ASP A 73 -3.96 -13.44 -10.90
N VAL A 74 -3.68 -14.16 -9.81
CA VAL A 74 -4.66 -15.01 -9.13
C VAL A 74 -5.39 -14.22 -8.06
N LEU A 75 -6.73 -14.17 -8.14
CA LEU A 75 -7.55 -13.57 -7.08
C LEU A 75 -7.47 -14.45 -5.84
N HIS A 76 -6.95 -13.91 -4.76
CA HIS A 76 -6.76 -14.65 -3.51
C HIS A 76 -7.14 -13.81 -2.29
N ARG A 77 -7.23 -14.47 -1.16
CA ARG A 77 -7.50 -13.87 0.14
C ARG A 77 -6.63 -14.50 1.21
N VAL A 78 -6.23 -13.69 2.17
CA VAL A 78 -5.43 -14.08 3.33
C VAL A 78 -6.20 -13.73 4.60
N ASP A 79 -6.55 -14.73 5.41
CA ASP A 79 -7.29 -14.57 6.66
C ASP A 79 -6.41 -15.03 7.83
N PRO A 80 -5.68 -14.12 8.51
CA PRO A 80 -4.84 -14.48 9.64
C PRO A 80 -5.64 -14.69 10.92
N SER A 81 -5.22 -15.65 11.75
CA SER A 81 -5.69 -15.77 13.13
C SER A 81 -5.23 -14.56 13.97
N THR A 82 -5.85 -14.35 15.13
CA THR A 82 -5.55 -13.19 15.99
C THR A 82 -4.14 -13.18 16.56
N ASP A 83 -3.47 -14.32 16.56
CA ASP A 83 -2.09 -14.53 17.01
C ASP A 83 -1.11 -14.75 15.85
N ALA A 84 -1.60 -14.66 14.61
CA ALA A 84 -0.77 -14.86 13.43
C ALA A 84 0.30 -13.77 13.30
N ARG A 85 1.49 -14.18 12.87
CA ARG A 85 2.58 -13.31 12.42
C ARG A 85 3.13 -13.87 11.12
N PHE A 86 3.12 -13.08 10.06
CA PHE A 86 3.56 -13.52 8.75
C PHE A 86 4.13 -12.36 7.93
N HIS A 87 4.85 -12.68 6.88
CA HIS A 87 5.32 -11.70 5.90
C HIS A 87 5.21 -12.26 4.50
N LEU A 88 5.21 -11.37 3.51
CA LEU A 88 5.29 -11.72 2.10
C LEU A 88 6.68 -11.40 1.55
N GLN A 89 7.13 -12.25 0.65
CA GLN A 89 8.36 -12.11 -0.11
C GLN A 89 7.99 -12.05 -1.58
N PHE A 90 8.24 -10.92 -2.25
CA PHE A 90 7.96 -10.74 -3.67
C PHE A 90 9.18 -11.08 -4.51
N HIS A 91 8.94 -11.67 -5.68
CA HIS A 91 9.98 -12.16 -6.56
C HIS A 91 9.91 -11.49 -7.92
N ARG A 92 11.06 -11.35 -8.59
CA ARG A 92 11.19 -10.73 -9.90
C ARG A 92 12.10 -11.54 -10.81
N GLU A 93 11.95 -11.32 -12.10
CA GLU A 93 12.93 -11.78 -13.10
C GLU A 93 14.30 -11.13 -12.84
N PRO A 94 15.42 -11.82 -13.17
CA PRO A 94 16.75 -11.28 -12.96
C PRO A 94 17.00 -9.93 -13.67
N ASP A 95 16.38 -9.74 -14.83
CA ASP A 95 16.52 -8.55 -15.66
C ASP A 95 15.43 -7.47 -15.38
N ALA A 96 14.50 -7.77 -14.50
CA ALA A 96 13.50 -6.78 -14.08
C ALA A 96 14.15 -5.68 -13.23
N PRO A 97 13.74 -4.43 -13.36
CA PRO A 97 14.25 -3.36 -12.52
C PRO A 97 14.02 -3.67 -11.04
N MET A 98 15.05 -3.42 -10.24
CA MET A 98 14.97 -3.63 -8.79
C MET A 98 14.13 -2.51 -8.18
N VAL A 99 12.98 -2.87 -7.61
CA VAL A 99 12.26 -1.94 -6.73
C VAL A 99 13.03 -1.92 -5.40
N PRO A 100 13.50 -0.76 -4.93
CA PRO A 100 14.20 -0.67 -3.66
C PRO A 100 13.31 -1.23 -2.54
N ASP A 101 13.95 -1.90 -1.59
CA ASP A 101 13.25 -2.35 -0.39
C ASP A 101 12.75 -1.14 0.38
N LEU A 102 11.43 -0.94 0.37
CA LEU A 102 10.75 0.23 0.92
C LEU A 102 10.64 0.26 2.43
N HIS A 103 11.27 -0.71 3.07
CA HIS A 103 11.28 -0.74 4.50
C HIS A 103 12.48 0.02 5.06
N PRO A 104 12.32 1.32 5.39
CA PRO A 104 12.93 1.75 6.63
C PRO A 104 12.45 0.71 7.65
N GLU A 105 13.31 0.21 8.53
CA GLU A 105 12.87 -0.65 9.63
C GLU A 105 11.51 -0.14 10.09
N PRO A 106 10.45 -0.97 10.05
CA PRO A 106 9.14 -0.47 10.43
C PRO A 106 9.34 0.19 11.78
N PRO A 107 8.85 1.40 11.98
CA PRO A 107 8.88 2.01 13.29
C PRO A 107 8.39 0.92 14.24
N PRO A 108 9.05 0.67 15.37
CA PRO A 108 8.75 -0.45 16.26
C PRO A 108 7.24 -0.52 16.37
N SER A 109 6.69 -1.71 16.02
CA SER A 109 5.23 -1.86 15.90
C SER A 109 4.61 -1.06 17.03
N PRO A 110 3.63 -0.20 16.79
CA PRO A 110 3.00 0.59 17.85
C PRO A 110 2.58 -0.27 19.04
N ARG A 111 2.30 -1.56 18.83
CA ARG A 111 2.08 -2.56 19.87
C ARG A 111 3.31 -2.81 20.75
N ALA A 112 4.50 -2.91 20.18
CA ALA A 112 5.74 -3.05 20.96
C ALA A 112 6.01 -1.83 21.85
N ALA A 113 5.47 -0.68 21.48
CA ALA A 113 5.54 0.57 22.24
C ALA A 113 4.30 0.83 23.14
N GLY A 114 3.31 -0.09 23.18
CA GLY A 114 2.04 0.16 23.89
C GLY A 114 1.14 1.18 23.18
N ALA A 115 1.30 1.38 21.90
CA ALA A 115 0.85 2.56 21.19
C ALA A 115 -0.48 2.42 20.44
N TRP A 116 -1.18 1.28 20.50
CA TRP A 116 -2.51 1.10 19.89
C TRP A 116 -3.69 1.60 20.74
N GLU A 117 -3.45 2.26 21.84
CA GLU A 117 -4.48 3.05 22.55
C GLU A 117 -4.81 4.38 21.84
N HIS A 118 -4.57 4.49 20.53
CA HIS A 118 -4.64 5.74 19.77
C HIS A 118 -5.95 6.01 19.05
N ARG A 119 -7.03 5.44 19.47
CA ARG A 119 -8.33 6.04 19.18
C ARG A 119 -8.37 7.42 19.81
N GLY A 120 -8.11 8.44 19.02
CA GLY A 120 -8.13 9.83 19.47
C GLY A 120 -6.87 10.65 19.15
N ARG A 121 -5.83 10.08 18.51
CA ARG A 121 -4.75 10.88 17.92
C ARG A 121 -5.29 11.62 16.70
N ASP A 122 -4.95 12.90 16.57
CA ASP A 122 -5.23 13.66 15.36
C ASP A 122 -3.92 13.82 14.54
N LEU A 123 -4.02 14.20 13.29
CA LEU A 123 -2.88 14.54 12.43
C LEU A 123 -2.42 15.97 12.70
N ASP A 124 -2.01 16.26 13.94
CA ASP A 124 -1.77 17.62 14.43
C ASP A 124 -0.29 17.97 14.58
N ASP A 125 0.63 17.05 14.28
CA ASP A 125 2.07 17.31 14.20
C ASP A 125 2.72 16.63 12.97
N ALA A 126 3.99 16.96 12.73
CA ALA A 126 4.74 16.50 11.58
C ALA A 126 5.08 15.00 11.64
N ASP A 127 5.29 14.45 12.82
CA ASP A 127 5.63 13.05 13.01
C ASP A 127 4.41 12.17 12.71
N GLU A 128 3.20 12.60 13.13
CA GLU A 128 1.94 11.96 12.79
C GLU A 128 1.68 11.94 11.29
N ILE A 129 1.96 13.06 10.61
CA ILE A 129 1.82 13.16 9.16
C ILE A 129 2.83 12.26 8.45
N PHE A 130 4.07 12.22 8.92
CA PHE A 130 5.08 11.34 8.35
C PHE A 130 4.71 9.86 8.52
N GLU A 131 4.17 9.49 9.70
CA GLU A 131 3.68 8.14 9.98
C GLU A 131 2.50 7.80 9.06
N MET A 132 1.53 8.68 8.91
CA MET A 132 0.38 8.49 8.01
C MET A 132 0.84 8.24 6.57
N VAL A 133 1.74 9.05 6.04
CA VAL A 133 2.27 8.90 4.68
C VAL A 133 3.03 7.57 4.55
N THR A 134 3.86 7.22 5.53
CA THR A 134 4.60 5.96 5.54
C THR A 134 3.67 4.75 5.49
N ARG A 135 2.62 4.75 6.32
CA ARG A 135 1.62 3.67 6.35
C ARG A 135 0.84 3.58 5.04
N GLN A 136 0.40 4.71 4.50
CA GLN A 136 -0.30 4.74 3.22
C GLN A 136 0.56 4.14 2.09
N TYR A 137 1.81 4.57 1.98
CA TYR A 137 2.69 4.08 0.92
C TYR A 137 3.09 2.62 1.11
N ALA A 138 3.17 2.12 2.32
CA ALA A 138 3.37 0.70 2.57
C ALA A 138 2.25 -0.18 1.97
N VAL A 139 1.04 0.35 1.86
CA VAL A 139 -0.09 -0.31 1.18
C VAL A 139 -0.06 -0.05 -0.32
N VAL A 140 0.09 1.21 -0.72
CA VAL A 140 0.06 1.63 -2.14
C VAL A 140 1.04 0.85 -3.01
N VAL A 141 2.24 0.59 -2.50
CA VAL A 141 3.28 -0.14 -3.25
C VAL A 141 3.04 -1.65 -3.35
N GLN A 142 2.06 -2.15 -2.65
CA GLN A 142 1.67 -3.55 -2.68
C GLN A 142 0.33 -3.74 -3.41
N ASP A 143 -0.32 -2.64 -3.77
CA ASP A 143 -1.60 -2.65 -4.46
C ASP A 143 -1.40 -2.84 -5.96
N ASP A 144 -2.04 -3.84 -6.53
CA ASP A 144 -1.87 -4.26 -7.94
C ASP A 144 -2.22 -3.17 -8.94
N LEU A 145 -3.14 -2.28 -8.57
CA LEU A 145 -3.58 -1.20 -9.43
C LEU A 145 -2.64 0.01 -9.36
N LEU A 146 -2.02 0.24 -8.18
CA LEU A 146 -1.21 1.44 -7.91
C LEU A 146 0.29 1.19 -8.05
N GLU A 147 0.80 0.02 -7.69
CA GLU A 147 2.23 -0.31 -7.80
C GLU A 147 2.80 -0.01 -9.19
N PRO A 148 2.12 -0.35 -10.31
CA PRO A 148 2.66 -0.12 -11.64
C PRO A 148 2.94 1.36 -11.99
N TYR A 149 2.41 2.32 -11.25
CA TYR A 149 2.72 3.74 -11.43
C TYR A 149 4.08 4.14 -10.85
N PHE A 150 4.64 3.31 -10.00
CA PHE A 150 5.95 3.51 -9.39
C PHE A 150 7.06 2.75 -10.11
N SER A 151 6.73 1.65 -10.78
CA SER A 151 7.69 0.82 -11.51
C SER A 151 7.83 1.19 -13.00
N ALA A 152 6.87 1.92 -13.57
CA ALA A 152 6.77 2.18 -15.01
C ALA A 152 7.90 3.04 -15.61
N GLY A 153 8.62 3.83 -14.82
CA GLY A 153 9.65 4.76 -15.30
C GLY A 153 11.03 4.15 -15.56
N GLY A 154 11.26 2.89 -15.18
CA GLY A 154 12.57 2.22 -15.31
C GLY A 154 13.67 2.78 -14.40
N ASP A 155 13.44 3.91 -13.76
CA ASP A 155 14.34 4.51 -12.78
C ASP A 155 13.95 4.07 -11.37
N PHE A 156 14.96 3.90 -10.52
CA PHE A 156 14.71 3.56 -9.11
C PHE A 156 13.99 4.71 -8.42
N VAL A 157 12.81 4.43 -7.85
CA VAL A 157 12.13 5.38 -6.98
C VAL A 157 12.92 5.50 -5.68
N ASP A 158 13.43 6.68 -5.39
CA ASP A 158 13.93 7.00 -4.05
C ASP A 158 12.73 7.19 -3.12
N TRP A 159 12.37 6.12 -2.45
CA TRP A 159 11.20 6.07 -1.59
C TRP A 159 11.34 6.96 -0.36
N GLN A 160 12.54 7.09 0.17
CA GLN A 160 12.77 7.96 1.31
C GLN A 160 12.54 9.44 0.92
N ALA A 161 13.06 9.82 -0.25
CA ALA A 161 12.82 11.15 -0.80
C ALA A 161 11.34 11.35 -1.18
N LEU A 162 10.67 10.34 -1.73
CA LEU A 162 9.26 10.40 -2.08
C LEU A 162 8.38 10.57 -0.84
N ILE A 163 8.52 9.70 0.15
CA ILE A 163 7.76 9.78 1.41
C ILE A 163 7.99 11.11 2.09
N GLY A 164 9.25 11.56 2.19
CA GLY A 164 9.59 12.88 2.73
C GLY A 164 8.89 14.02 1.99
N SER A 165 8.95 14.02 0.65
CA SER A 165 8.29 15.06 -0.16
C SER A 165 6.76 15.05 -0.03
N VAL A 166 6.14 13.88 0.09
CA VAL A 166 4.68 13.76 0.31
C VAL A 166 4.31 14.20 1.73
N ALA A 167 5.13 13.86 2.73
CA ALA A 167 4.92 14.33 4.10
C ALA A 167 5.04 15.87 4.18
N ASP A 168 6.00 16.48 3.50
CA ASP A 168 6.14 17.93 3.41
C ASP A 168 4.90 18.59 2.78
N PHE A 169 4.36 17.99 1.72
CA PHE A 169 3.10 18.43 1.13
C PHE A 169 1.97 18.41 2.16
N TRP A 170 1.80 17.33 2.91
CA TRP A 170 0.73 17.22 3.90
C TRP A 170 0.96 18.14 5.11
N ASN A 171 2.21 18.34 5.55
CA ASN A 171 2.57 19.33 6.57
C ASN A 171 2.16 20.74 6.16
N HIS A 172 2.47 21.12 4.90
CA HIS A 172 2.04 22.39 4.35
C HIS A 172 0.51 22.48 4.27
N ALA A 173 -0.16 21.43 3.77
CA ALA A 173 -1.60 21.43 3.53
C ALA A 173 -2.46 21.40 4.81
N LEU A 174 -1.95 20.81 5.89
CA LEU A 174 -2.72 20.58 7.13
C LEU A 174 -2.26 21.44 8.30
N LEU A 175 -0.94 21.67 8.43
CA LEU A 175 -0.34 22.39 9.55
C LEU A 175 0.15 23.80 9.18
N TYR A 176 -0.12 24.25 7.95
CA TYR A 176 0.29 25.58 7.46
C TYR A 176 1.82 25.79 7.51
N ALA A 177 2.61 24.72 7.39
CA ALA A 177 4.05 24.84 7.29
C ALA A 177 4.45 25.73 6.10
N PRO A 178 5.42 26.64 6.26
CA PRO A 178 5.84 27.51 5.18
C PRO A 178 6.54 26.71 4.08
N ASP A 179 6.45 27.22 2.85
CA ASP A 179 7.28 26.82 1.70
C ASP A 179 7.22 25.36 1.25
N TYR A 180 6.12 24.99 0.57
CA TYR A 180 6.13 23.81 -0.28
C TYR A 180 6.30 24.23 -1.75
N PRO A 181 7.51 24.09 -2.32
CA PRO A 181 7.84 24.66 -3.64
C PRO A 181 7.42 23.80 -4.83
N VAL A 182 6.88 22.59 -4.58
CA VAL A 182 6.59 21.61 -5.65
C VAL A 182 5.09 21.59 -5.97
N ASP A 183 4.75 21.74 -7.26
CA ASP A 183 3.38 21.43 -7.71
C ASP A 183 3.20 19.90 -7.76
N PRO A 184 2.38 19.32 -6.88
CA PRO A 184 2.17 17.87 -6.87
C PRO A 184 1.57 17.35 -8.18
N ILE A 185 0.86 18.21 -8.93
CA ILE A 185 0.25 17.83 -10.20
C ILE A 185 1.29 17.69 -11.29
N GLU A 186 2.32 18.53 -11.29
CA GLU A 186 3.40 18.44 -12.29
C GLU A 186 4.15 17.12 -12.18
N ARG A 187 4.45 16.67 -10.95
CA ARG A 187 5.07 15.36 -10.73
C ARG A 187 4.20 14.19 -11.21
N HIS A 188 2.89 14.27 -10.99
CA HIS A 188 1.96 13.26 -11.48
C HIS A 188 1.73 13.33 -13.00
N ARG A 189 2.03 14.45 -13.64
CA ARG A 189 2.02 14.56 -15.11
C ARG A 189 3.11 13.69 -15.72
N GLU A 190 4.33 13.70 -15.18
CA GLU A 190 5.42 12.83 -15.62
C GLU A 190 5.03 11.35 -15.48
N VAL A 191 4.44 10.97 -14.34
CA VAL A 191 3.91 9.62 -14.13
C VAL A 191 2.84 9.28 -15.17
N HIS A 192 1.89 10.19 -15.42
CA HIS A 192 0.80 10.01 -16.39
C HIS A 192 1.30 9.85 -17.84
N GLU A 193 2.39 10.52 -18.22
CA GLU A 193 3.01 10.39 -19.53
C GLU A 193 3.61 9.00 -19.74
N HIS A 194 4.17 8.38 -18.71
CA HIS A 194 4.72 7.03 -18.77
C HIS A 194 3.62 5.96 -18.61
N ARG A 195 2.69 6.19 -17.71
CA ARG A 195 1.53 5.35 -17.48
C ARG A 195 0.31 6.20 -17.20
N ALA A 196 -0.68 6.17 -18.10
CA ALA A 196 -1.89 6.95 -17.96
C ALA A 196 -2.62 6.61 -16.64
N LEU A 197 -2.85 7.62 -15.79
CA LEU A 197 -3.72 7.50 -14.64
C LEU A 197 -5.13 7.16 -15.09
N THR A 198 -5.83 6.35 -14.32
CA THR A 198 -7.21 5.94 -14.59
C THR A 198 -8.14 6.36 -13.46
N PRO A 199 -9.46 6.48 -13.72
CA PRO A 199 -10.47 6.69 -12.69
C PRO A 199 -10.37 5.67 -11.55
N GLU A 200 -10.20 4.39 -11.87
CA GLU A 200 -10.11 3.29 -10.93
C GLU A 200 -8.87 3.42 -10.02
N ALA A 201 -7.75 3.89 -10.57
CA ALA A 201 -6.54 4.13 -9.78
C ALA A 201 -6.73 5.28 -8.78
N LEU A 202 -7.48 6.32 -9.17
CA LEU A 202 -7.80 7.44 -8.27
C LEU A 202 -8.76 7.02 -7.16
N ASP A 203 -9.79 6.22 -7.49
CA ASP A 203 -10.71 5.65 -6.50
C ASP A 203 -9.95 4.78 -5.50
N ARG A 204 -9.06 3.90 -5.99
CA ARG A 204 -8.27 3.01 -5.14
C ARG A 204 -7.30 3.77 -4.24
N TRP A 205 -6.64 4.78 -4.78
CA TRP A 205 -5.75 5.62 -3.97
C TRP A 205 -6.51 6.34 -2.84
N LEU A 206 -7.71 6.86 -3.13
CA LEU A 206 -8.56 7.50 -2.12
C LEU A 206 -9.04 6.52 -1.06
N GLU A 207 -9.44 5.33 -1.46
CA GLU A 207 -9.86 4.28 -0.54
C GLU A 207 -8.73 3.96 0.47
N ILE A 208 -7.53 3.66 -0.03
CA ILE A 208 -6.37 3.39 0.83
C ILE A 208 -6.04 4.59 1.71
N PHE A 209 -6.10 5.81 1.18
CA PHE A 209 -5.81 7.02 1.93
C PHE A 209 -6.81 7.25 3.07
N HIS A 210 -8.11 7.13 2.80
CA HIS A 210 -9.14 7.29 3.83
C HIS A 210 -9.03 6.21 4.89
N GLU A 211 -8.85 4.96 4.49
CA GLU A 211 -8.72 3.84 5.38
C GLU A 211 -7.47 3.95 6.28
N THR A 212 -6.34 4.37 5.72
CA THR A 212 -5.12 4.64 6.51
C THR A 212 -5.39 5.64 7.62
N ILE A 213 -6.11 6.73 7.30
CA ILE A 213 -6.46 7.76 8.29
C ILE A 213 -7.45 7.20 9.31
N ASP A 214 -8.54 6.56 8.88
CA ASP A 214 -9.59 6.07 9.77
C ASP A 214 -9.10 4.98 10.73
N THR A 215 -8.07 4.24 10.34
CA THR A 215 -7.45 3.20 11.18
C THR A 215 -6.50 3.76 12.23
N GLY A 216 -5.80 4.86 11.91
CA GLY A 216 -4.72 5.39 12.75
C GLY A 216 -5.06 6.68 13.50
N TRP A 217 -6.00 7.48 12.99
CA TRP A 217 -6.25 8.83 13.49
C TRP A 217 -7.74 9.17 13.53
N SER A 218 -8.08 10.09 14.45
CA SER A 218 -9.42 10.67 14.51
C SER A 218 -9.33 12.10 15.06
N GLY A 219 -10.03 13.03 14.42
CA GLY A 219 -10.06 14.43 14.88
C GLY A 219 -10.27 15.41 13.74
N PRO A 220 -10.30 16.72 14.06
CA PRO A 220 -10.55 17.74 13.05
C PRO A 220 -9.53 17.78 11.91
N THR A 221 -8.26 17.47 12.18
CA THR A 221 -7.21 17.48 11.16
C THR A 221 -7.27 16.22 10.30
N ALA A 222 -7.54 15.06 10.88
CA ALA A 222 -7.79 13.83 10.16
C ALA A 222 -8.97 14.01 9.16
N GLU A 223 -10.07 14.62 9.59
CA GLU A 223 -11.20 14.91 8.70
C GLU A 223 -10.84 15.93 7.60
N ARG A 224 -10.01 16.94 7.92
CA ARG A 224 -9.50 17.87 6.91
C ARG A 224 -8.61 17.16 5.90
N ALA A 225 -7.78 16.22 6.36
CA ALA A 225 -6.89 15.43 5.50
C ALA A 225 -7.72 14.63 4.48
N LYS A 226 -8.75 13.91 4.92
CA LYS A 226 -9.64 13.17 4.01
C LYS A 226 -10.28 14.07 2.96
N LYS A 227 -10.86 15.20 3.36
CA LYS A 227 -11.43 16.18 2.42
C LYS A 227 -10.37 16.73 1.46
N ARG A 228 -9.18 17.02 1.95
CA ARG A 228 -8.08 17.54 1.13
C ARG A 228 -7.60 16.51 0.13
N GLY A 229 -7.45 15.24 0.54
CA GLY A 229 -7.08 14.11 -0.35
C GLY A 229 -8.07 13.93 -1.49
N THR A 230 -9.37 13.96 -1.17
CA THR A 230 -10.44 13.95 -2.18
C THR A 230 -10.32 15.11 -3.16
N GLY A 231 -10.06 16.32 -2.65
CA GLY A 231 -9.85 17.51 -3.48
C GLY A 231 -8.63 17.44 -4.37
N VAL A 232 -7.52 16.88 -3.88
CA VAL A 232 -6.27 16.67 -4.64
C VAL A 232 -6.50 15.65 -5.76
N ALA A 233 -7.12 14.52 -5.46
CA ALA A 233 -7.43 13.50 -6.47
C ALA A 233 -8.36 14.05 -7.55
N TRP A 234 -9.38 14.81 -7.15
CA TRP A 234 -10.27 15.48 -8.11
C TRP A 234 -9.53 16.49 -9.00
N ALA A 235 -8.65 17.32 -8.44
CA ALA A 235 -7.86 18.29 -9.19
C ALA A 235 -6.91 17.60 -10.18
N MET A 236 -6.29 16.47 -9.79
CA MET A 236 -5.49 15.63 -10.68
C MET A 236 -6.33 15.10 -11.84
N ALA A 237 -7.50 14.52 -11.55
CA ALA A 237 -8.38 14.01 -12.59
C ALA A 237 -8.76 15.11 -13.61
N GLN A 238 -9.15 16.31 -13.14
CA GLN A 238 -9.53 17.40 -14.04
C GLN A 238 -8.38 17.85 -14.94
N ARG A 239 -7.13 17.79 -14.46
CA ARG A 239 -5.96 18.26 -15.21
C ARG A 239 -5.31 17.19 -16.07
N LEU A 240 -5.35 15.92 -15.66
CA LEU A 240 -4.65 14.83 -16.34
C LEU A 240 -5.59 13.97 -17.18
N LEU A 241 -6.80 13.70 -16.71
CA LEU A 241 -7.79 12.89 -17.44
C LEU A 241 -8.76 13.75 -18.28
N GLY A 242 -8.90 15.03 -17.92
CA GLY A 242 -9.83 15.92 -18.55
C GLY A 242 -11.08 16.20 -17.70
N LYS A 243 -11.78 17.30 -18.06
CA LYS A 243 -12.95 17.75 -17.28
C LYS A 243 -14.08 16.71 -17.31
N GLY A 244 -14.49 16.29 -16.13
CA GLY A 244 -15.62 15.36 -15.94
C GLY A 244 -15.29 13.89 -16.17
N ALA A 245 -14.03 13.54 -16.46
CA ALA A 245 -13.61 12.15 -16.65
C ALA A 245 -13.72 11.31 -15.38
N TRP A 246 -13.62 11.93 -14.22
CA TRP A 246 -13.77 11.27 -12.93
C TRP A 246 -14.34 12.23 -11.87
N ARG A 247 -15.12 11.69 -10.95
CA ARG A 247 -15.59 12.35 -9.74
C ARG A 247 -15.46 11.35 -8.58
N PRO A 248 -15.02 11.81 -7.39
CA PRO A 248 -15.05 10.96 -6.23
C PRO A 248 -16.47 10.47 -5.99
N SER A 249 -16.59 9.19 -5.60
CA SER A 249 -17.86 8.66 -5.10
C SER A 249 -18.25 9.46 -3.86
N ASP A 250 -19.47 9.98 -3.82
CA ASP A 250 -20.01 10.65 -2.63
C ASP A 250 -19.96 9.63 -1.47
N GLY A 251 -19.10 9.86 -0.49
CA GLY A 251 -18.99 9.07 0.73
C GLY A 251 -20.09 9.42 1.72
#